data_07e32aa8c638d63354d0ceedf0522e29
#
_entry.id   07e32aa8c638d63354d0ceedf0522e29
#
_cell.length_a   1.000
_cell.length_b   1.000
_cell.length_c   1.000
_cell.angle_alpha   90.00
_cell.angle_beta   90.00
_cell.angle_gamma   90.00
#
_symmetry.space_group_name_H-M   'P 1'
#
loop_
_entity.id
_entity.type
_entity.pdbx_description
1 polymer ?
#
loop_
_entity_poly.entity_id
_entity_poly.type
_entity_poly.pdbx_seq_one_letter_code
_entity_poly.pdbx_strand_id
1 'polypeptide(L)'
;MLIDSNSKEAGLYESWDEDNQAWWDWYVTLADNSSKPMDKDFINLPPLPLIDIPSDKNIKEELISPYIVTKDDIETFNRDGFIKLKNVLSAGALAKLRIELLSILHKTFNKKLNSRSNNRFLSLEMMWLKNTIIKNYVLSSRIAKICADLLRVNSVRLYHDNALAKEPGCGRTPWHCDDDHFPLATHDVVTAWIPAQQVPIEMGPLSFANH
;
A
#
# COMPACT_ATOMS: atom_id res chain seq x y z
N MET A 1 -14.71 13.14 -21.04
CA MET A 1 -14.91 14.36 -20.25
C MET A 1 -13.55 14.74 -19.71
N LEU A 2 -12.89 15.75 -20.30
CA LEU A 2 -11.60 16.25 -19.86
C LEU A 2 -11.85 17.08 -18.59
N ILE A 3 -11.34 16.64 -17.47
CA ILE A 3 -11.43 17.37 -16.19
C ILE A 3 -10.39 18.49 -16.27
N ASP A 4 -10.87 19.71 -16.21
CA ASP A 4 -10.05 20.91 -16.18
C ASP A 4 -9.30 20.99 -14.84
N SER A 5 -7.97 21.04 -14.91
CA SER A 5 -7.07 20.85 -13.77
C SER A 5 -6.87 22.10 -12.89
N ASN A 6 -7.83 23.03 -12.87
CA ASN A 6 -7.68 24.30 -12.16
C ASN A 6 -8.53 24.43 -10.88
N SER A 7 -7.84 24.29 -9.76
CA SER A 7 -7.96 25.01 -8.48
C SER A 7 -9.11 24.71 -7.52
N LYS A 8 -10.23 24.17 -7.88
CA LYS A 8 -11.29 23.84 -6.89
C LYS A 8 -11.29 22.38 -6.43
N GLU A 9 -10.78 21.47 -7.25
CA GLU A 9 -10.69 20.05 -6.90
C GLU A 9 -9.53 19.74 -5.96
N ALA A 10 -8.41 20.48 -6.05
CA ALA A 10 -7.27 20.30 -5.15
C ALA A 10 -7.66 20.53 -3.68
N GLY A 11 -8.50 21.50 -3.38
CA GLY A 11 -8.99 21.77 -2.02
C GLY A 11 -9.93 20.69 -1.47
N LEU A 12 -10.72 20.06 -2.34
CA LEU A 12 -11.59 18.93 -1.94
C LEU A 12 -10.78 17.69 -1.56
N TYR A 13 -9.70 17.40 -2.28
CA TYR A 13 -8.82 16.26 -1.98
C TYR A 13 -7.98 16.48 -0.71
N GLU A 14 -7.54 17.71 -0.43
CA GLU A 14 -6.84 18.04 0.81
C GLU A 14 -7.76 17.88 2.04
N SER A 15 -9.00 18.32 1.95
CA SER A 15 -10.03 18.14 2.99
C SER A 15 -10.33 16.67 3.23
N TRP A 16 -10.45 15.88 2.16
CA TRP A 16 -10.69 14.44 2.27
C TRP A 16 -9.54 13.70 2.98
N ASP A 17 -8.30 14.05 2.67
CA ASP A 17 -7.12 13.44 3.31
C ASP A 17 -7.06 13.74 4.81
N GLU A 18 -7.45 14.97 5.25
CA GLU A 18 -7.51 15.35 6.65
C GLU A 18 -8.60 14.58 7.42
N ASP A 19 -9.81 14.53 6.87
CA ASP A 19 -10.93 13.78 7.45
C ASP A 19 -10.62 12.28 7.53
N ASN A 20 -9.99 11.75 6.49
CA ASN A 20 -9.60 10.36 6.44
C ASN A 20 -8.47 10.04 7.43
N GLN A 21 -7.52 10.95 7.65
CA GLN A 21 -6.48 10.76 8.66
C GLN A 21 -7.07 10.65 10.07
N ALA A 22 -8.06 11.47 10.41
CA ALA A 22 -8.76 11.40 11.69
C ALA A 22 -9.46 10.05 11.88
N TRP A 23 -10.05 9.49 10.82
CA TRP A 23 -10.63 8.16 10.83
C TRP A 23 -9.58 7.07 11.09
N TRP A 24 -8.42 7.12 10.43
CA TRP A 24 -7.34 6.17 10.64
C TRP A 24 -6.75 6.25 12.05
N ASP A 25 -6.57 7.45 12.59
CA ASP A 25 -6.10 7.66 13.96
C ASP A 25 -7.06 7.06 14.98
N TRP A 26 -8.38 7.20 14.76
CA TRP A 26 -9.39 6.55 15.59
C TRP A 26 -9.42 5.02 15.38
N TYR A 27 -9.36 4.56 14.14
CA TYR A 27 -9.51 3.15 13.80
C TYR A 27 -8.46 2.26 14.48
N VAL A 28 -7.21 2.69 14.53
CA VAL A 28 -6.15 1.92 15.21
C VAL A 28 -6.37 1.81 16.73
N THR A 29 -7.21 2.66 17.33
CA THR A 29 -7.56 2.56 18.75
C THR A 29 -8.49 1.38 19.05
N LEU A 30 -9.16 0.84 18.04
CA LEU A 30 -10.07 -0.31 18.17
C LEU A 30 -9.33 -1.64 18.26
N ALA A 31 -8.05 -1.68 17.90
CA ALA A 31 -7.27 -2.91 17.97
C ALA A 31 -7.07 -3.35 19.43
N ASP A 32 -7.07 -4.66 19.64
CA ASP A 32 -6.64 -5.23 20.92
C ASP A 32 -5.15 -4.98 21.14
N ASN A 33 -4.84 -4.01 21.99
CA ASN A 33 -3.51 -3.64 22.42
C ASN A 33 -3.10 -4.31 23.74
N SER A 34 -3.78 -5.37 24.16
CA SER A 34 -3.51 -6.10 25.40
C SER A 34 -2.14 -6.80 25.44
N SER A 35 -1.55 -7.05 24.26
CA SER A 35 -0.14 -7.44 24.19
C SER A 35 0.73 -6.22 24.55
N LYS A 36 1.61 -6.38 25.55
CA LYS A 36 2.56 -5.35 25.97
C LYS A 36 3.13 -4.63 24.76
N PRO A 37 3.16 -3.27 24.77
CA PRO A 37 3.94 -2.55 23.77
C PRO A 37 5.34 -3.16 23.78
N MET A 38 5.82 -3.59 22.63
CA MET A 38 7.23 -3.97 22.50
C MET A 38 8.05 -2.79 23.04
N ASP A 39 9.03 -3.11 23.89
CA ASP A 39 9.93 -2.12 24.45
C ASP A 39 10.32 -1.13 23.35
N LYS A 40 10.19 0.16 23.66
CA LYS A 40 10.43 1.27 22.73
C LYS A 40 11.91 1.39 22.29
N ASP A 41 12.69 0.36 22.53
CA ASP A 41 14.03 0.24 22.01
C ASP A 41 13.92 0.18 20.48
N PHE A 42 14.32 1.27 19.87
CA PHE A 42 14.38 1.43 18.44
C PHE A 42 14.95 0.16 17.83
N ILE A 43 14.14 -0.52 17.03
CA ILE A 43 14.64 -1.61 16.22
C ILE A 43 15.75 -1.02 15.36
N ASN A 44 16.96 -1.41 15.64
CA ASN A 44 18.13 -1.03 14.85
C ASN A 44 18.07 -1.82 13.55
N LEU A 45 17.14 -1.40 12.67
CA LEU A 45 17.05 -1.98 11.34
C LEU A 45 18.33 -1.65 10.60
N PRO A 46 18.92 -2.63 9.91
CA PRO A 46 20.05 -2.36 9.07
C PRO A 46 19.67 -1.27 8.05
N PRO A 47 20.59 -0.37 7.72
CA PRO A 47 20.33 0.62 6.69
C PRO A 47 19.90 -0.09 5.41
N LEU A 48 18.91 0.49 4.73
CA LEU A 48 18.46 -0.06 3.46
C LEU A 48 19.65 -0.11 2.50
N PRO A 49 19.82 -1.21 1.78
CA PRO A 49 20.92 -1.36 0.84
C PRO A 49 20.86 -0.24 -0.21
N LEU A 50 22.02 0.27 -0.60
CA LEU A 50 22.12 1.13 -1.77
C LEU A 50 21.71 0.32 -3.00
N ILE A 51 20.65 0.78 -3.65
CA ILE A 51 20.09 0.14 -4.83
C ILE A 51 20.13 1.15 -5.96
N ASP A 52 20.63 0.74 -7.10
CA ASP A 52 20.55 1.54 -8.31
C ASP A 52 19.09 1.74 -8.71
N ILE A 53 18.70 2.99 -8.86
CA ILE A 53 17.34 3.34 -9.26
C ILE A 53 17.25 3.29 -10.79
N PRO A 54 16.43 2.40 -11.36
CA PRO A 54 16.26 2.33 -12.80
C PRO A 54 15.65 3.62 -13.36
N SER A 55 15.88 3.86 -14.65
CA SER A 55 15.19 4.95 -15.34
C SER A 55 13.66 4.75 -15.31
N ASP A 56 12.91 5.84 -15.40
CA ASP A 56 11.44 5.76 -15.46
C ASP A 56 10.96 4.92 -16.66
N LYS A 57 11.72 4.90 -17.75
CA LYS A 57 11.46 4.03 -18.92
C LYS A 57 11.55 2.56 -18.54
N ASN A 58 12.65 2.15 -17.90
CA ASN A 58 12.86 0.75 -17.50
C ASN A 58 11.81 0.30 -16.49
N ILE A 59 11.42 1.17 -15.57
CA ILE A 59 10.34 0.90 -14.62
C ILE A 59 9.01 0.69 -15.35
N LYS A 60 8.67 1.54 -16.31
CA LYS A 60 7.46 1.35 -17.13
C LYS A 60 7.47 0.03 -17.90
N GLU A 61 8.62 -0.32 -18.50
CA GLU A 61 8.79 -1.60 -19.20
C GLU A 61 8.61 -2.80 -18.25
N GLU A 62 9.13 -2.70 -17.03
CA GLU A 62 8.91 -3.72 -16.00
C GLU A 62 7.42 -3.83 -15.63
N LEU A 63 6.75 -2.71 -15.39
CA LEU A 63 5.36 -2.66 -14.96
C LEU A 63 4.35 -3.16 -16.00
N ILE A 64 4.71 -3.20 -17.27
CA ILE A 64 3.89 -3.78 -18.34
C ILE A 64 4.29 -5.20 -18.72
N SER A 65 5.48 -5.65 -18.32
CA SER A 65 5.94 -7.01 -18.64
C SER A 65 5.19 -8.05 -17.80
N PRO A 66 4.88 -9.24 -18.39
CA PRO A 66 4.07 -10.22 -17.70
C PRO A 66 4.78 -10.80 -16.46
N TYR A 67 3.99 -11.15 -15.46
CA TYR A 67 4.36 -12.00 -14.33
C TYR A 67 3.49 -13.26 -14.40
N ILE A 68 4.10 -14.43 -14.18
CA ILE A 68 3.40 -15.69 -14.29
C ILE A 68 2.82 -16.06 -12.93
N VAL A 69 1.50 -16.11 -12.84
CA VAL A 69 0.77 -16.71 -11.73
C VAL A 69 0.52 -18.16 -12.09
N THR A 70 1.01 -19.09 -11.28
CA THR A 70 0.87 -20.51 -11.51
C THR A 70 -0.53 -21.01 -11.10
N LYS A 71 -0.89 -22.22 -11.54
CA LYS A 71 -2.13 -22.84 -11.07
C LYS A 71 -2.13 -23.06 -9.55
N ASP A 72 -0.99 -23.47 -9.01
CA ASP A 72 -0.82 -23.68 -7.57
C ASP A 72 -0.99 -22.37 -6.79
N ASP A 73 -0.51 -21.25 -7.33
CA ASP A 73 -0.75 -19.91 -6.73
C ASP A 73 -2.24 -19.60 -6.68
N ILE A 74 -2.98 -19.86 -7.77
CA ILE A 74 -4.41 -19.61 -7.86
C ILE A 74 -5.18 -20.52 -6.89
N GLU A 75 -4.80 -21.80 -6.80
CA GLU A 75 -5.42 -22.75 -5.88
C GLU A 75 -5.15 -22.37 -4.42
N THR A 76 -3.92 -21.96 -4.10
CA THR A 76 -3.54 -21.47 -2.79
C THR A 76 -4.35 -20.22 -2.41
N PHE A 77 -4.42 -19.23 -3.30
CA PHE A 77 -5.21 -18.02 -3.05
C PHE A 77 -6.70 -18.34 -2.83
N ASN A 78 -7.29 -19.22 -3.62
CA ASN A 78 -8.71 -19.60 -3.46
C ASN A 78 -8.98 -20.40 -2.18
N ARG A 79 -8.00 -21.18 -1.70
CA ARG A 79 -8.12 -21.95 -0.47
C ARG A 79 -7.95 -21.07 0.76
N ASP A 80 -6.92 -20.23 0.76
CA ASP A 80 -6.45 -19.53 1.95
C ASP A 80 -6.98 -18.08 2.02
N GLY A 81 -7.55 -17.55 0.94
CA GLY A 81 -8.01 -16.16 0.84
C GLY A 81 -6.89 -15.13 0.65
N PHE A 82 -5.64 -15.56 0.68
CA PHE A 82 -4.46 -14.71 0.46
C PHE A 82 -3.32 -15.49 -0.18
N ILE A 83 -2.37 -14.76 -0.77
CA ILE A 83 -1.13 -15.33 -1.28
C ILE A 83 0.01 -14.31 -1.23
N LYS A 84 1.23 -14.77 -0.98
CA LYS A 84 2.44 -13.96 -1.06
C LYS A 84 3.22 -14.31 -2.31
N LEU A 85 3.14 -13.47 -3.32
CA LEU A 85 3.93 -13.57 -4.54
C LEU A 85 5.28 -12.87 -4.38
N LYS A 86 6.35 -13.54 -4.79
CA LYS A 86 7.72 -13.02 -4.67
C LYS A 86 8.21 -12.41 -5.98
N ASN A 87 9.06 -11.39 -5.89
CA ASN A 87 9.72 -10.80 -7.06
C ASN A 87 8.74 -10.26 -8.13
N VAL A 88 7.56 -9.81 -7.70
CA VAL A 88 6.60 -9.15 -8.60
C VAL A 88 7.17 -7.84 -9.13
N LEU A 89 7.92 -7.13 -8.29
CA LEU A 89 8.65 -5.90 -8.65
C LEU A 89 10.12 -6.07 -8.29
N SER A 90 10.99 -5.49 -9.11
CA SER A 90 12.42 -5.44 -8.82
C SER A 90 12.72 -4.55 -7.60
N ALA A 91 13.87 -4.79 -6.97
CA ALA A 91 14.32 -3.97 -5.86
C ALA A 91 14.47 -2.48 -6.25
N GLY A 92 14.91 -2.20 -7.47
CA GLY A 92 15.03 -0.85 -8.01
C GLY A 92 13.68 -0.16 -8.19
N ALA A 93 12.69 -0.88 -8.73
CA ALA A 93 11.33 -0.38 -8.87
C ALA A 93 10.72 -0.09 -7.48
N LEU A 94 10.88 -0.99 -6.51
CA LEU A 94 10.40 -0.76 -5.14
C LEU A 94 11.11 0.42 -4.46
N ALA A 95 12.42 0.59 -4.68
CA ALA A 95 13.17 1.72 -4.14
C ALA A 95 12.66 3.05 -4.72
N LYS A 96 12.36 3.12 -6.02
CA LYS A 96 11.76 4.30 -6.66
C LYS A 96 10.38 4.60 -6.09
N LEU A 97 9.50 3.59 -5.99
CA LEU A 97 8.17 3.74 -5.39
C LEU A 97 8.28 4.30 -3.97
N ARG A 98 9.18 3.75 -3.14
CA ARG A 98 9.39 4.23 -1.77
C ARG A 98 9.84 5.68 -1.71
N ILE A 99 10.78 6.10 -2.57
CA ILE A 99 11.24 7.50 -2.63
C ILE A 99 10.07 8.44 -2.91
N GLU A 100 9.23 8.10 -3.87
CA GLU A 100 8.07 8.90 -4.23
C GLU A 100 7.04 8.96 -3.09
N LEU A 101 6.71 7.82 -2.47
CA LEU A 101 5.79 7.76 -1.33
C LEU A 101 6.32 8.58 -0.15
N LEU A 102 7.59 8.43 0.21
CA LEU A 102 8.20 9.19 1.31
C LEU A 102 8.20 10.69 1.02
N SER A 103 8.48 11.09 -0.22
CA SER A 103 8.45 12.50 -0.63
C SER A 103 7.07 13.12 -0.42
N ILE A 104 6.01 12.39 -0.80
CA ILE A 104 4.64 12.87 -0.67
C ILE A 104 4.20 12.88 0.79
N LEU A 105 4.44 11.79 1.53
CA LEU A 105 4.15 11.73 2.96
C LEU A 105 4.82 12.87 3.71
N HIS A 106 6.09 13.13 3.39
CA HIS A 106 6.84 14.23 4.00
C HIS A 106 6.25 15.60 3.67
N LYS A 107 5.86 15.81 2.40
CA LYS A 107 5.26 17.07 1.93
C LYS A 107 3.88 17.29 2.56
N THR A 108 3.03 16.26 2.58
CA THR A 108 1.64 16.34 3.05
C THR A 108 1.59 16.56 4.56
N PHE A 109 2.35 15.80 5.31
CA PHE A 109 2.30 15.86 6.77
C PHE A 109 3.32 16.82 7.39
N ASN A 110 4.06 17.57 6.57
CA ASN A 110 5.04 18.59 6.98
C ASN A 110 5.98 18.12 8.11
N LYS A 111 6.41 16.85 8.05
CA LYS A 111 7.20 16.20 9.08
C LYS A 111 8.44 15.56 8.52
N LYS A 112 9.54 15.75 9.22
CA LYS A 112 10.67 14.84 9.13
C LYS A 112 10.19 13.50 9.67
N LEU A 113 10.09 12.48 8.83
CA LEU A 113 9.68 11.11 9.20
C LEU A 113 10.52 10.50 10.35
N ASN A 114 11.61 11.17 10.73
CA ASN A 114 12.50 10.81 11.84
C ASN A 114 12.27 11.62 13.11
N SER A 115 11.31 12.55 13.15
CA SER A 115 11.00 13.24 14.41
C SER A 115 10.19 12.30 15.29
N ARG A 116 10.70 12.04 16.48
CA ARG A 116 10.08 11.21 17.50
C ARG A 116 8.59 11.47 17.60
N SER A 117 7.86 10.49 17.12
CA SER A 117 6.52 10.06 17.50
C SER A 117 5.39 11.09 17.59
N ASN A 118 4.46 10.91 16.67
CA ASN A 118 3.06 11.11 17.02
C ASN A 118 2.28 9.78 17.02
N ASN A 119 2.95 8.62 16.88
CA ASN A 119 2.33 7.30 16.89
C ASN A 119 1.15 7.19 15.91
N ARG A 120 1.26 7.83 14.74
CA ARG A 120 0.14 7.94 13.80
C ARG A 120 0.18 6.85 12.74
N PHE A 121 -0.99 6.50 12.28
CA PHE A 121 -1.17 5.75 11.06
C PHE A 121 -1.44 6.73 9.91
N LEU A 122 -0.42 7.03 9.12
CA LEU A 122 -0.53 7.98 8.00
C LEU A 122 -1.18 7.28 6.81
N SER A 123 -2.19 7.91 6.24
CA SER A 123 -2.91 7.42 5.08
C SER A 123 -3.03 8.51 4.01
N LEU A 124 -2.73 8.14 2.78
CA LEU A 124 -2.90 8.98 1.61
C LEU A 124 -3.66 8.19 0.54
N GLU A 125 -4.82 8.66 0.17
CA GLU A 125 -5.68 8.00 -0.79
C GLU A 125 -5.62 8.61 -2.18
N MET A 126 -6.01 7.81 -3.18
CA MET A 126 -6.10 8.21 -4.59
C MET A 126 -4.80 8.83 -5.11
N MET A 127 -3.66 8.25 -4.72
CA MET A 127 -2.34 8.74 -5.07
C MET A 127 -2.09 8.67 -6.58
N TRP A 128 -2.77 7.78 -7.30
CA TRP A 128 -2.72 7.69 -8.75
C TRP A 128 -3.24 8.96 -9.45
N LEU A 129 -4.06 9.78 -8.78
CA LEU A 129 -4.49 11.09 -9.26
C LEU A 129 -3.46 12.18 -8.98
N LYS A 130 -2.68 12.03 -7.92
CA LYS A 130 -1.78 13.06 -7.37
C LYS A 130 -0.33 12.94 -7.86
N ASN A 131 0.11 11.75 -8.25
CA ASN A 131 1.49 11.48 -8.63
C ASN A 131 1.58 10.56 -9.85
N THR A 132 2.25 11.03 -10.91
CA THR A 132 2.38 10.31 -12.17
C THR A 132 3.20 9.02 -12.04
N ILE A 133 4.21 9.00 -11.15
CA ILE A 133 5.05 7.82 -10.94
C ILE A 133 4.24 6.76 -10.22
N ILE A 134 3.58 7.10 -9.11
CA ILE A 134 2.71 6.17 -8.37
C ILE A 134 1.60 5.65 -9.27
N LYS A 135 1.01 6.50 -10.12
CA LYS A 135 0.03 6.10 -11.13
C LYS A 135 0.51 4.94 -12.00
N ASN A 136 1.78 4.93 -12.41
CA ASN A 136 2.32 3.84 -13.23
C ASN A 136 2.30 2.50 -12.49
N TYR A 137 2.54 2.49 -11.15
CA TYR A 137 2.46 1.27 -10.34
C TYR A 137 1.02 0.83 -10.13
N VAL A 138 0.15 1.76 -9.74
CA VAL A 138 -1.26 1.47 -9.45
C VAL A 138 -1.99 0.97 -10.70
N LEU A 139 -1.73 1.54 -11.86
CA LEU A 139 -2.31 1.14 -13.15
C LEU A 139 -1.43 0.17 -13.93
N SER A 140 -0.51 -0.54 -13.27
CA SER A 140 0.35 -1.53 -13.88
C SER A 140 -0.45 -2.69 -14.47
N SER A 141 -0.26 -2.97 -15.76
CA SER A 141 -0.89 -4.14 -16.40
C SER A 141 -0.36 -5.46 -15.83
N ARG A 142 0.88 -5.49 -15.32
CA ARG A 142 1.43 -6.64 -14.59
C ARG A 142 0.61 -6.93 -13.33
N ILE A 143 0.37 -5.92 -12.48
CA ILE A 143 -0.40 -6.09 -11.24
C ILE A 143 -1.86 -6.40 -11.55
N ALA A 144 -2.46 -5.70 -12.50
CA ALA A 144 -3.83 -5.95 -12.93
C ALA A 144 -4.01 -7.38 -13.45
N LYS A 145 -3.03 -7.90 -14.22
CA LYS A 145 -3.08 -9.28 -14.72
C LYS A 145 -2.97 -10.30 -13.58
N ILE A 146 -2.09 -10.08 -12.61
CA ILE A 146 -1.99 -10.93 -11.41
C ILE A 146 -3.34 -10.98 -10.69
N CYS A 147 -3.95 -9.83 -10.43
CA CYS A 147 -5.25 -9.75 -9.78
C CYS A 147 -6.34 -10.48 -10.58
N ALA A 148 -6.36 -10.29 -11.90
CA ALA A 148 -7.32 -10.96 -12.78
C ALA A 148 -7.16 -12.49 -12.77
N ASP A 149 -5.91 -12.97 -12.78
CA ASP A 149 -5.62 -14.41 -12.74
C ASP A 149 -6.05 -15.04 -11.41
N LEU A 150 -5.77 -14.39 -10.29
CA LEU A 150 -6.17 -14.85 -8.96
C LEU A 150 -7.69 -14.89 -8.80
N LEU A 151 -8.40 -13.90 -9.31
CA LEU A 151 -9.87 -13.85 -9.33
C LEU A 151 -10.50 -14.71 -10.44
N ARG A 152 -9.71 -15.29 -11.35
CA ARG A 152 -10.18 -16.06 -12.51
C ARG A 152 -11.13 -15.28 -13.43
N VAL A 153 -10.86 -13.99 -13.60
CA VAL A 153 -11.61 -13.07 -14.47
C VAL A 153 -10.76 -12.58 -15.64
N ASN A 154 -11.39 -12.08 -16.68
CA ASN A 154 -10.67 -11.57 -17.86
C ASN A 154 -10.02 -10.20 -17.61
N SER A 155 -10.56 -9.41 -16.69
CA SER A 155 -10.07 -8.06 -16.38
C SER A 155 -10.51 -7.61 -15.00
N VAL A 156 -9.77 -6.67 -14.43
CA VAL A 156 -10.08 -6.01 -13.17
C VAL A 156 -10.20 -4.50 -13.39
N ARG A 157 -10.88 -3.83 -12.47
CA ARG A 157 -10.95 -2.37 -12.40
C ARG A 157 -10.32 -1.91 -11.10
N LEU A 158 -9.56 -0.82 -11.16
CA LEU A 158 -9.10 -0.16 -9.97
C LEU A 158 -10.32 0.44 -9.24
N TYR A 159 -10.49 0.08 -7.97
CA TYR A 159 -11.45 0.74 -7.09
C TYR A 159 -10.81 1.98 -6.49
N HIS A 160 -9.74 1.82 -5.71
CA HIS A 160 -8.90 2.92 -5.24
C HIS A 160 -7.49 2.42 -4.91
N ASP A 161 -6.58 3.34 -4.62
CA ASP A 161 -5.27 3.06 -4.04
C ASP A 161 -5.07 3.86 -2.75
N ASN A 162 -4.31 3.26 -1.85
CA ASN A 162 -3.98 3.86 -0.58
C ASN A 162 -2.49 3.66 -0.27
N ALA A 163 -1.81 4.72 0.13
CA ALA A 163 -0.45 4.67 0.63
C ALA A 163 -0.47 4.78 2.16
N LEU A 164 -0.12 3.70 2.83
CA LEU A 164 -0.18 3.56 4.27
C LEU A 164 1.23 3.58 4.88
N ALA A 165 1.42 4.36 5.93
CA ALA A 165 2.67 4.37 6.68
C ALA A 165 2.40 4.50 8.19
N LYS A 166 2.90 3.54 8.96
CA LYS A 166 2.84 3.58 10.42
C LYS A 166 4.10 4.24 10.98
N GLU A 167 3.91 5.28 11.81
CA GLU A 167 4.99 5.84 12.61
C GLU A 167 5.37 4.86 13.75
N PRO A 168 6.62 4.91 14.23
CA PRO A 168 7.02 4.10 15.38
C PRO A 168 6.10 4.30 16.58
N GLY A 169 5.64 3.21 17.17
CA GLY A 169 4.69 3.22 18.29
C GLY A 169 3.22 3.36 17.89
N CYS A 170 2.91 3.41 16.60
CA CYS A 170 1.54 3.28 16.11
C CYS A 170 0.97 1.92 16.51
N GLY A 171 -0.29 1.89 16.91
CA GLY A 171 -1.03 0.68 17.26
C GLY A 171 -1.15 -0.31 16.10
N ARG A 172 -1.65 -1.50 16.42
CA ARG A 172 -1.99 -2.51 15.42
C ARG A 172 -3.22 -2.07 14.64
N THR A 173 -3.31 -2.49 13.39
CA THR A 173 -4.56 -2.42 12.64
C THR A 173 -5.50 -3.51 13.18
N PRO A 174 -6.77 -3.22 13.47
CA PRO A 174 -7.75 -4.23 13.88
C PRO A 174 -7.86 -5.36 12.84
N TRP A 175 -8.25 -6.56 13.29
CA TRP A 175 -8.64 -7.62 12.39
C TRP A 175 -9.86 -7.18 11.57
N HIS A 176 -9.80 -7.31 10.27
CA HIS A 176 -10.87 -6.92 9.35
C HIS A 176 -10.81 -7.72 8.06
N CYS A 177 -11.88 -7.68 7.32
CA CYS A 177 -11.94 -8.07 5.94
C CYS A 177 -12.07 -6.80 5.09
N ASP A 178 -11.23 -6.65 4.07
CA ASP A 178 -11.27 -5.47 3.20
C ASP A 178 -12.62 -5.33 2.48
N ASP A 179 -13.22 -6.46 2.11
CA ASP A 179 -14.53 -6.51 1.44
C ASP A 179 -15.64 -5.82 2.24
N ASP A 180 -15.61 -5.93 3.56
CA ASP A 180 -16.59 -5.30 4.45
C ASP A 180 -16.51 -3.76 4.44
N HIS A 181 -15.40 -3.20 3.96
CA HIS A 181 -15.16 -1.76 3.91
C HIS A 181 -15.53 -1.14 2.56
N PHE A 182 -15.76 -1.95 1.55
CA PHE A 182 -16.03 -1.48 0.19
C PHE A 182 -17.51 -1.55 -0.13
N PRO A 183 -18.21 -0.44 -0.41
CA PRO A 183 -19.64 -0.42 -0.76
C PRO A 183 -19.85 -0.94 -2.20
N LEU A 184 -19.37 -2.13 -2.48
CA LEU A 184 -19.46 -2.77 -3.79
C LEU A 184 -20.55 -3.84 -3.79
N ALA A 185 -21.22 -4.02 -4.94
CA ALA A 185 -22.25 -5.05 -5.12
C ALA A 185 -21.65 -6.41 -5.56
N THR A 186 -20.38 -6.66 -5.21
CA THR A 186 -19.67 -7.90 -5.56
C THR A 186 -18.63 -8.21 -4.49
N HIS A 187 -18.37 -9.50 -4.28
CA HIS A 187 -17.28 -10.01 -3.45
C HIS A 187 -16.04 -10.38 -4.28
N ASP A 188 -16.08 -10.18 -5.61
CA ASP A 188 -14.92 -10.38 -6.48
C ASP A 188 -13.92 -9.21 -6.35
N VAL A 189 -13.37 -9.06 -5.17
CA VAL A 189 -12.44 -8.00 -4.79
C VAL A 189 -11.12 -8.61 -4.36
N VAL A 190 -10.02 -7.97 -4.73
CA VAL A 190 -8.68 -8.34 -4.27
C VAL A 190 -7.86 -7.10 -3.98
N THR A 191 -7.19 -7.09 -2.83
CA THR A 191 -6.24 -6.05 -2.45
C THR A 191 -4.82 -6.50 -2.77
N ALA A 192 -4.12 -5.71 -3.58
CA ALA A 192 -2.69 -5.89 -3.84
C ALA A 192 -1.87 -5.07 -2.83
N TRP A 193 -1.37 -5.71 -1.78
CA TRP A 193 -0.51 -5.06 -0.80
C TRP A 193 0.96 -5.14 -1.24
N ILE A 194 1.60 -3.99 -1.43
CA ILE A 194 2.97 -3.86 -1.93
C ILE A 194 3.84 -3.20 -0.86
N PRO A 195 4.65 -3.95 -0.11
CA PRO A 195 5.57 -3.37 0.85
C PRO A 195 6.69 -2.61 0.11
N ALA A 196 6.80 -1.31 0.37
CA ALA A 196 7.84 -0.48 -0.24
C ALA A 196 9.22 -0.65 0.41
N GLN A 197 9.34 -1.52 1.40
CA GLN A 197 10.58 -1.90 2.08
C GLN A 197 10.45 -3.29 2.70
N GLN A 198 11.54 -3.83 3.18
CA GLN A 198 11.50 -5.04 3.98
C GLN A 198 10.74 -4.76 5.29
N VAL A 199 9.81 -5.65 5.66
CA VAL A 199 8.98 -5.52 6.87
C VAL A 199 9.24 -6.76 7.74
N PRO A 200 10.24 -6.72 8.63
CA PRO A 200 10.49 -7.79 9.59
C PRO A 200 9.36 -7.87 10.63
N ILE A 201 9.34 -8.95 11.41
CA ILE A 201 8.24 -9.22 12.34
C ILE A 201 8.06 -8.09 13.39
N GLU A 202 9.14 -7.45 13.76
CA GLU A 202 9.18 -6.36 14.73
C GLU A 202 8.50 -5.08 14.21
N MET A 203 8.41 -4.93 12.89
CA MET A 203 7.70 -3.81 12.24
C MET A 203 6.21 -4.07 12.06
N GLY A 204 5.70 -5.23 12.46
CA GLY A 204 4.29 -5.57 12.35
C GLY A 204 3.84 -5.79 10.90
N PRO A 205 4.31 -6.84 10.22
CA PRO A 205 3.82 -7.21 8.90
C PRO A 205 2.35 -7.62 8.95
N LEU A 206 1.73 -7.75 7.78
CA LEU A 206 0.39 -8.31 7.68
C LEU A 206 0.35 -9.72 8.29
N SER A 207 -0.72 -9.99 9.01
CA SER A 207 -1.06 -11.32 9.53
C SER A 207 -2.42 -11.72 8.99
N PHE A 208 -2.57 -12.99 8.63
CA PHE A 208 -3.81 -13.53 8.08
C PHE A 208 -4.30 -14.65 8.99
N ALA A 209 -5.61 -14.75 9.16
CA ALA A 209 -6.22 -15.90 9.82
C ALA A 209 -6.31 -17.05 8.81
N ASN A 210 -5.95 -18.26 9.25
CA ASN A 210 -6.25 -19.46 8.48
C ASN A 210 -7.73 -19.84 8.70
N HIS A 211 -8.37 -20.26 7.63
CA HIS A 211 -9.71 -20.86 7.67
C HIS A 211 -9.65 -22.26 8.26
#